data_855b7319d2849eb9562cfee3ec973702
#
_entry.id   855b7319d2849eb9562cfee3ec973702
#
_cell.length_a   1.000
_cell.length_b   1.000
_cell.length_c   1.000
_cell.angle_alpha   90.00
_cell.angle_beta   90.00
_cell.angle_gamma   90.00
#
_symmetry.space_group_name_H-M   'P 1'
#
loop_
_entity.id
_entity.type
_entity.pdbx_description
1 polymer ?
#
loop_
_entity_poly.entity_id
_entity_poly.type
_entity_poly.pdbx_seq_one_letter_code
_entity_poly.pdbx_strand_id
1 'polypeptide(L)'
;PDEGCGFAERLLRCGVWNGGAFVTEGDIIKLYRAREGITQKRLSIDADYSMRSMWLIENSKAKPQKNGYEKIRKRLGIPSGHIHSDIYCTSYKAYMLKYQIERAMMNWELEKADGLLDKLEKELIRAGSGDEVKTQINNQFIMDSRNVIAYMAKKITAKEYLDKCKKCLALTVDIENKKIDKVFLRVEELLIILHIAQAYSNLGNTEKAVKYSKSVIDYCESRNIKSQAYINKMLIAYHSP
;
A
#
# COMPACT_ATOMS: atom_id res chain seq x y z
N PRO A 1 23.45 -1.18 9.56
CA PRO A 1 23.95 -1.81 8.39
C PRO A 1 22.78 -2.47 7.67
N ASP A 2 22.60 -2.18 6.52
CA ASP A 2 21.98 -2.59 5.24
C ASP A 2 20.99 -3.77 5.15
N GLU A 3 20.01 -3.93 6.03
CA GLU A 3 18.99 -4.97 5.84
C GLU A 3 17.80 -4.53 4.94
N GLY A 4 17.71 -3.25 4.58
CA GLY A 4 16.60 -2.74 3.76
C GLY A 4 16.78 -2.89 2.25
N CYS A 5 18.01 -2.99 1.77
CA CYS A 5 18.32 -3.08 0.32
C CYS A 5 18.14 -4.49 -0.24
N GLY A 6 18.32 -5.51 0.58
CA GLY A 6 18.35 -6.91 0.15
C GLY A 6 17.04 -7.51 -0.36
N PHE A 7 15.87 -6.88 -0.09
CA PHE A 7 14.59 -7.48 -0.46
C PHE A 7 14.21 -7.20 -1.91
N ALA A 8 14.32 -5.96 -2.35
CA ALA A 8 14.08 -5.60 -3.75
C ALA A 8 15.14 -6.23 -4.68
N GLU A 9 16.42 -6.26 -4.26
CA GLU A 9 17.49 -6.94 -4.99
C GLU A 9 17.33 -8.47 -5.00
N ARG A 10 16.85 -9.09 -3.92
CA ARG A 10 16.55 -10.53 -3.92
C ARG A 10 15.38 -10.86 -4.84
N LEU A 11 14.36 -10.00 -4.94
CA LEU A 11 13.28 -10.16 -5.91
C LEU A 11 13.79 -10.12 -7.35
N LEU A 12 14.72 -9.21 -7.65
CA LEU A 12 15.35 -9.11 -8.97
C LEU A 12 16.25 -10.32 -9.27
N ARG A 13 16.98 -10.86 -8.28
CA ARG A 13 17.84 -12.05 -8.42
C ARG A 13 17.07 -13.36 -8.49
N CYS A 14 15.88 -13.45 -7.88
CA CYS A 14 15.08 -14.68 -7.92
C CYS A 14 14.32 -14.91 -9.23
N GLY A 15 14.51 -14.06 -10.26
CA GLY A 15 13.85 -14.21 -11.56
C GLY A 15 12.32 -14.10 -11.51
N VAL A 16 11.79 -13.49 -10.43
CA VAL A 16 10.35 -13.31 -10.21
C VAL A 16 9.75 -12.29 -11.16
N TRP A 17 10.60 -11.48 -11.81
CA TRP A 17 10.20 -10.38 -12.67
C TRP A 17 10.75 -10.54 -14.08
N ASN A 18 9.98 -11.15 -14.97
CA ASN A 18 10.18 -11.00 -16.41
C ASN A 18 9.45 -9.73 -16.85
N GLY A 19 10.20 -8.81 -17.42
CA GLY A 19 9.81 -7.43 -17.70
C GLY A 19 8.45 -7.27 -18.37
N GLY A 20 7.71 -6.25 -17.89
CA GLY A 20 6.56 -5.68 -18.58
C GLY A 20 5.18 -6.21 -18.23
N ALA A 21 5.05 -7.16 -17.31
CA ALA A 21 3.74 -7.69 -16.91
C ALA A 21 3.11 -6.90 -15.76
N PHE A 22 1.81 -6.74 -15.80
CA PHE A 22 0.99 -6.23 -14.70
C PHE A 22 1.22 -7.07 -13.44
N VAL A 23 1.25 -6.43 -12.28
CA VAL A 23 1.28 -7.15 -11.01
C VAL A 23 -0.09 -7.79 -10.79
N THR A 24 -0.11 -9.09 -10.78
CA THR A 24 -1.32 -9.91 -10.70
C THR A 24 -1.44 -10.55 -9.32
N GLU A 25 -2.59 -11.17 -9.02
CA GLU A 25 -2.75 -12.00 -7.82
C GLU A 25 -1.67 -13.09 -7.74
N GLY A 26 -1.30 -13.67 -8.88
CA GLY A 26 -0.24 -14.67 -8.98
C GLY A 26 1.12 -14.12 -8.57
N ASP A 27 1.45 -12.90 -8.97
CA ASP A 27 2.70 -12.25 -8.60
C ASP A 27 2.75 -11.96 -7.10
N ILE A 28 1.64 -11.56 -6.51
CA ILE A 28 1.52 -11.31 -5.07
C ILE A 28 1.70 -12.62 -4.30
N ILE A 29 1.01 -13.69 -4.70
CA ILE A 29 1.17 -15.01 -4.07
C ILE A 29 2.63 -15.46 -4.13
N LYS A 30 3.27 -15.32 -5.27
CA LYS A 30 4.66 -15.67 -5.50
C LYS A 30 5.61 -14.84 -4.62
N LEU A 31 5.34 -13.54 -4.49
CA LEU A 31 6.09 -12.62 -3.64
C LEU A 31 6.01 -13.03 -2.16
N TYR A 32 4.81 -13.21 -1.64
CA TYR A 32 4.62 -13.60 -0.24
C TYR A 32 5.19 -14.98 0.04
N ARG A 33 5.02 -15.93 -0.88
CA ARG A 33 5.62 -17.26 -0.77
C ARG A 33 7.15 -17.20 -0.69
N ALA A 34 7.78 -16.40 -1.54
CA ALA A 34 9.23 -16.21 -1.53
C ALA A 34 9.70 -15.57 -0.22
N ARG A 35 8.95 -14.59 0.29
CA ARG A 35 9.24 -13.93 1.57
C ARG A 35 9.18 -14.90 2.75
N GLU A 36 8.20 -15.79 2.76
CA GLU A 36 8.02 -16.79 3.81
C GLU A 36 8.95 -18.01 3.65
N GLY A 37 9.80 -18.03 2.61
CA GLY A 37 10.70 -19.16 2.33
C GLY A 37 9.98 -20.47 1.98
N ILE A 38 8.70 -20.39 1.58
CA ILE A 38 7.86 -21.55 1.28
C ILE A 38 8.08 -21.97 -0.18
N THR A 39 8.30 -23.28 -0.40
CA THR A 39 8.37 -23.80 -1.77
C THR A 39 7.00 -23.83 -2.42
N GLN A 40 6.94 -23.74 -3.76
CA GLN A 40 5.69 -23.86 -4.50
C GLN A 40 4.97 -25.19 -4.23
N LYS A 41 5.76 -26.29 -4.10
CA LYS A 41 5.25 -27.61 -3.72
C LYS A 41 4.58 -27.59 -2.35
N ARG A 42 5.22 -26.95 -1.36
CA ARG A 42 4.64 -26.86 -0.01
C ARG A 42 3.35 -26.06 -0.01
N LEU A 43 3.34 -24.90 -0.67
CA LEU A 43 2.14 -24.07 -0.78
C LEU A 43 1.00 -24.79 -1.51
N SER A 44 1.30 -25.55 -2.56
CA SER A 44 0.28 -26.32 -3.29
C SER A 44 -0.41 -27.34 -2.39
N ILE A 45 0.36 -28.06 -1.55
CA ILE A 45 -0.18 -29.01 -0.55
C ILE A 45 -1.03 -28.28 0.50
N ASP A 46 -0.51 -27.19 1.06
CA ASP A 46 -1.17 -26.43 2.15
C ASP A 46 -2.50 -25.78 1.69
N ALA A 47 -2.64 -25.51 0.38
CA ALA A 47 -3.82 -24.90 -0.22
C ALA A 47 -4.73 -25.86 -1.02
N ASP A 48 -4.44 -27.17 -1.00
CA ASP A 48 -5.15 -28.23 -1.73
C ASP A 48 -5.18 -28.00 -3.26
N TYR A 49 -4.07 -27.54 -3.81
CA TYR A 49 -3.86 -27.41 -5.25
C TYR A 49 -2.87 -28.43 -5.77
N SER A 50 -3.04 -28.85 -7.03
CA SER A 50 -1.95 -29.54 -7.73
C SER A 50 -0.77 -28.58 -7.96
N MET A 51 0.45 -29.13 -8.07
CA MET A 51 1.63 -28.33 -8.47
C MET A 51 1.40 -27.55 -9.76
N ARG A 52 0.75 -28.18 -10.75
CA ARG A 52 0.44 -27.55 -12.03
C ARG A 52 -0.54 -26.37 -11.85
N SER A 53 -1.58 -26.56 -11.03
CA SER A 53 -2.55 -25.48 -10.76
C SER A 53 -1.89 -24.33 -10.02
N MET A 54 -1.05 -24.61 -9.02
CA MET A 54 -0.32 -23.56 -8.29
C MET A 54 0.63 -22.79 -9.22
N TRP A 55 1.33 -23.49 -10.12
CA TRP A 55 2.16 -22.86 -11.14
C TRP A 55 1.36 -21.95 -12.07
N LEU A 56 0.19 -22.41 -12.53
CA LEU A 56 -0.69 -21.61 -13.39
C LEU A 56 -1.18 -20.35 -12.67
N ILE A 57 -1.54 -20.46 -11.39
CA ILE A 57 -1.97 -19.32 -10.54
C ILE A 57 -0.82 -18.32 -10.38
N GLU A 58 0.35 -18.77 -9.96
CA GLU A 58 1.52 -17.89 -9.74
C GLU A 58 2.04 -17.24 -11.03
N ASN A 59 1.75 -17.80 -12.18
CA ASN A 59 2.10 -17.21 -13.48
C ASN A 59 0.90 -16.52 -14.15
N SER A 60 -0.17 -16.26 -13.40
CA SER A 60 -1.36 -15.52 -13.85
C SER A 60 -2.08 -16.13 -15.05
N LYS A 61 -1.87 -17.44 -15.27
CA LYS A 61 -2.52 -18.22 -16.32
C LYS A 61 -3.85 -18.85 -15.87
N ALA A 62 -4.12 -18.82 -14.56
CA ALA A 62 -5.39 -19.24 -13.98
C ALA A 62 -5.69 -18.39 -12.74
N LYS A 63 -6.97 -18.18 -12.45
CA LYS A 63 -7.42 -17.57 -11.20
C LYS A 63 -7.66 -18.65 -10.15
N PRO A 64 -7.25 -18.43 -8.89
CA PRO A 64 -7.58 -19.36 -7.82
C PRO A 64 -9.08 -19.36 -7.55
N GLN A 65 -9.63 -20.51 -7.20
CA GLN A 65 -11.00 -20.58 -6.69
C GLN A 65 -11.09 -19.93 -5.31
N LYS A 66 -12.25 -19.34 -4.97
CA LYS A 66 -12.45 -18.56 -3.73
C LYS A 66 -11.95 -19.28 -2.47
N ASN A 67 -12.33 -20.55 -2.29
CA ASN A 67 -11.92 -21.34 -1.11
C ASN A 67 -10.41 -21.65 -1.08
N GLY A 68 -9.84 -21.98 -2.24
CA GLY A 68 -8.40 -22.24 -2.36
C GLY A 68 -7.59 -20.97 -2.16
N TYR A 69 -8.10 -19.84 -2.63
CA TYR A 69 -7.49 -18.54 -2.42
C TYR A 69 -7.44 -18.15 -0.94
N GLU A 70 -8.51 -18.39 -0.19
CA GLU A 70 -8.52 -18.17 1.26
C GLU A 70 -7.49 -19.04 1.99
N LYS A 71 -7.26 -20.28 1.55
CA LYS A 71 -6.20 -21.14 2.10
C LYS A 71 -4.81 -20.60 1.80
N ILE A 72 -4.56 -20.18 0.56
CA ILE A 72 -3.31 -19.52 0.15
C ILE A 72 -3.06 -18.29 1.03
N ARG A 73 -4.05 -17.42 1.15
CA ARG A 73 -3.96 -16.20 1.97
C ARG A 73 -3.59 -16.49 3.41
N LYS A 74 -4.35 -17.37 4.07
CA LYS A 74 -4.10 -17.75 5.47
C LYS A 74 -2.70 -18.31 5.64
N ARG A 75 -2.26 -19.17 4.71
CA ARG A 75 -0.94 -19.80 4.78
C ARG A 75 0.20 -18.81 4.61
N LEU A 76 0.03 -17.81 3.77
CA LEU A 76 1.04 -16.80 3.47
C LEU A 76 0.92 -15.53 4.32
N GLY A 77 -0.05 -15.46 5.23
CA GLY A 77 -0.29 -14.26 6.03
C GLY A 77 -0.73 -13.05 5.19
N ILE A 78 -1.27 -13.29 3.99
CA ILE A 78 -1.77 -12.21 3.14
C ILE A 78 -3.05 -11.65 3.76
N PRO A 79 -3.12 -10.36 4.12
CA PRO A 79 -4.29 -9.77 4.77
C PRO A 79 -5.56 -9.91 3.96
N SER A 80 -6.72 -10.18 4.62
CA SER A 80 -8.00 -10.26 3.92
C SER A 80 -8.36 -8.94 3.29
N GLY A 81 -8.61 -8.96 1.99
CA GLY A 81 -9.03 -7.80 1.22
C GLY A 81 -7.93 -6.84 0.79
N HIS A 82 -6.66 -7.10 1.10
CA HIS A 82 -5.56 -6.20 0.74
C HIS A 82 -4.79 -6.56 -0.53
N ILE A 83 -5.05 -7.70 -1.16
CA ILE A 83 -4.29 -8.12 -2.36
C ILE A 83 -4.48 -7.16 -3.53
N HIS A 84 -5.62 -6.47 -3.58
CA HIS A 84 -5.91 -5.54 -4.67
C HIS A 84 -5.60 -4.09 -4.32
N SER A 85 -5.17 -3.77 -3.09
CA SER A 85 -5.11 -2.39 -2.63
C SER A 85 -3.78 -1.70 -2.84
N ASP A 86 -2.67 -2.42 -2.74
CA ASP A 86 -1.36 -1.76 -2.73
C ASP A 86 -0.78 -1.55 -4.12
N ILE A 87 -1.31 -2.22 -5.16
CA ILE A 87 -0.67 -2.25 -6.46
C ILE A 87 -1.72 -2.15 -7.58
N TYR A 88 -2.41 -1.02 -7.67
CA TYR A 88 -3.06 -0.62 -8.91
C TYR A 88 -2.08 0.07 -9.87
N CYS A 89 -0.82 -0.29 -9.75
CA CYS A 89 0.18 0.11 -10.70
C CYS A 89 0.01 -0.72 -11.97
N THR A 90 -0.24 -0.05 -13.07
CA THR A 90 -0.46 -0.63 -14.39
C THR A 90 0.81 -1.19 -15.01
N SER A 91 1.98 -0.97 -14.40
CA SER A 91 3.27 -1.47 -14.86
C SER A 91 4.26 -1.66 -13.70
N TYR A 92 5.24 -2.55 -13.90
CA TYR A 92 6.37 -2.71 -12.97
C TYR A 92 7.12 -1.38 -12.73
N LYS A 93 7.27 -0.57 -13.78
CA LYS A 93 7.92 0.74 -13.68
C LYS A 93 7.14 1.67 -12.74
N ALA A 94 5.82 1.71 -12.83
CA ALA A 94 4.98 2.49 -11.91
C ALA A 94 5.13 2.00 -10.46
N TYR A 95 5.14 0.69 -10.24
CA TYR A 95 5.39 0.10 -8.93
C TYR A 95 6.74 0.50 -8.34
N MET A 96 7.81 0.41 -9.13
CA MET A 96 9.15 0.81 -8.69
C MET A 96 9.23 2.30 -8.38
N LEU A 97 8.57 3.15 -9.18
CA LEU A 97 8.49 4.58 -8.91
C LEU A 97 7.77 4.86 -7.60
N LYS A 98 6.62 4.20 -7.34
CA LYS A 98 5.92 4.30 -6.04
C LYS A 98 6.85 3.96 -4.86
N TYR A 99 7.55 2.83 -4.94
CA TYR A 99 8.51 2.42 -3.91
C TYR A 99 9.64 3.43 -3.70
N GLN A 100 10.21 3.96 -4.81
CA GLN A 100 11.26 4.98 -4.74
C GLN A 100 10.76 6.29 -4.13
N ILE A 101 9.51 6.68 -4.41
CA ILE A 101 8.86 7.87 -3.81
C ILE A 101 8.75 7.69 -2.30
N GLU A 102 8.18 6.58 -1.84
CA GLU A 102 8.04 6.30 -0.41
C GLU A 102 9.39 6.32 0.30
N ARG A 103 10.41 5.71 -0.31
CA ARG A 103 11.77 5.70 0.23
C ARG A 103 12.39 7.10 0.27
N ALA A 104 12.23 7.90 -0.78
CA ALA A 104 12.72 9.27 -0.81
C ALA A 104 12.05 10.15 0.25
N MET A 105 10.73 10.00 0.45
CA MET A 105 10.01 10.69 1.51
C MET A 105 10.49 10.28 2.91
N MET A 106 10.71 9.00 3.16
CA MET A 106 11.27 8.51 4.43
C MET A 106 12.67 9.05 4.71
N ASN A 107 13.46 9.29 3.68
CA ASN A 107 14.82 9.83 3.79
C ASN A 107 14.85 11.37 3.75
N TRP A 108 13.71 12.05 3.77
CA TRP A 108 13.58 13.51 3.66
C TRP A 108 14.15 14.09 2.34
N GLU A 109 14.28 13.28 1.29
CA GLU A 109 14.72 13.67 -0.04
C GLU A 109 13.52 14.25 -0.83
N LEU A 110 12.93 15.37 -0.34
CA LEU A 110 11.63 15.86 -0.79
C LEU A 110 11.61 16.28 -2.26
N GLU A 111 12.64 16.94 -2.76
CA GLU A 111 12.74 17.33 -4.19
C GLU A 111 12.84 16.11 -5.10
N LYS A 112 13.60 15.09 -4.66
CA LYS A 112 13.69 13.82 -5.39
C LYS A 112 12.35 13.09 -5.41
N ALA A 113 11.64 13.08 -4.28
CA ALA A 113 10.31 12.46 -4.19
C ALA A 113 9.33 13.15 -5.13
N ASP A 114 9.32 14.48 -5.20
CA ASP A 114 8.44 15.26 -6.08
C ASP A 114 8.75 14.99 -7.57
N GLY A 115 10.03 14.97 -7.95
CA GLY A 115 10.44 14.61 -9.31
C GLY A 115 10.12 13.16 -9.71
N LEU A 116 10.07 12.24 -8.74
CA LEU A 116 9.63 10.87 -8.97
C LEU A 116 8.10 10.78 -9.11
N LEU A 117 7.34 11.61 -8.40
CA LEU A 117 5.88 11.72 -8.56
C LEU A 117 5.50 12.15 -9.97
N ASP A 118 6.21 13.13 -10.54
CA ASP A 118 5.98 13.55 -11.92
C ASP A 118 6.23 12.41 -12.94
N LYS A 119 7.26 11.60 -12.68
CA LYS A 119 7.53 10.42 -13.51
C LYS A 119 6.46 9.35 -13.36
N LEU A 120 5.96 9.13 -12.14
CA LEU A 120 4.88 8.18 -11.87
C LEU A 120 3.59 8.62 -12.57
N GLU A 121 3.21 9.88 -12.47
CA GLU A 121 2.01 10.42 -13.10
C GLU A 121 2.04 10.23 -14.62
N LYS A 122 3.16 10.57 -15.27
CA LYS A 122 3.36 10.33 -16.71
C LYS A 122 3.27 8.84 -17.07
N GLU A 123 3.84 7.96 -16.25
CA GLU A 123 3.77 6.52 -16.48
C GLU A 123 2.35 5.97 -16.34
N LEU A 124 1.59 6.44 -15.36
CA LEU A 124 0.19 6.04 -15.15
C LEU A 124 -0.71 6.51 -16.30
N ILE A 125 -0.51 7.73 -16.80
CA ILE A 125 -1.23 8.25 -17.99
C ILE A 125 -0.89 7.40 -19.22
N ARG A 126 0.40 7.10 -19.44
CA ARG A 126 0.85 6.28 -20.58
C ARG A 126 0.26 4.88 -20.57
N ALA A 127 0.19 4.28 -19.40
CA ALA A 127 -0.27 2.91 -19.26
C ALA A 127 -1.79 2.77 -19.38
N GLY A 128 -2.55 3.84 -19.13
CA GLY A 128 -4.00 3.86 -19.13
C GLY A 128 -4.60 2.82 -18.18
N SER A 129 -5.49 3.17 -17.31
CA SER A 129 -6.11 2.17 -16.42
C SER A 129 -7.36 1.54 -17.03
N GLY A 130 -8.04 2.25 -17.94
CA GLY A 130 -9.35 1.84 -18.46
C GLY A 130 -10.44 1.68 -17.38
N ASP A 131 -10.09 1.90 -16.10
CA ASP A 131 -10.88 1.63 -14.92
C ASP A 131 -10.84 2.87 -14.02
N GLU A 132 -12.00 3.47 -13.81
CA GLU A 132 -12.15 4.72 -13.03
C GLU A 132 -11.70 4.55 -11.58
N VAL A 133 -12.04 3.43 -10.95
CA VAL A 133 -11.67 3.14 -9.54
C VAL A 133 -10.15 3.07 -9.38
N LYS A 134 -9.46 2.39 -10.30
CA LYS A 134 -7.99 2.32 -10.30
C LYS A 134 -7.36 3.70 -10.49
N THR A 135 -7.95 4.50 -11.37
CA THR A 135 -7.50 5.88 -11.61
C THR A 135 -7.65 6.74 -10.35
N GLN A 136 -8.79 6.65 -9.65
CA GLN A 136 -9.01 7.37 -8.39
C GLN A 136 -8.02 6.96 -7.31
N ILE A 137 -7.73 5.67 -7.20
CA ILE A 137 -6.75 5.13 -6.25
C ILE A 137 -5.34 5.66 -6.53
N ASN A 138 -4.93 5.67 -7.79
CA ASN A 138 -3.62 6.21 -8.18
C ASN A 138 -3.52 7.71 -7.94
N ASN A 139 -4.59 8.45 -8.27
CA ASN A 139 -4.69 9.89 -8.02
C ASN A 139 -4.64 10.20 -6.51
N GLN A 140 -5.27 9.36 -5.68
CA GLN A 140 -5.21 9.49 -4.24
C GLN A 140 -3.76 9.36 -3.72
N PHE A 141 -3.02 8.36 -4.17
CA PHE A 141 -1.61 8.19 -3.79
C PHE A 141 -0.75 9.40 -4.18
N ILE A 142 -0.88 9.89 -5.43
CA ILE A 142 -0.14 11.07 -5.91
C ILE A 142 -0.50 12.30 -5.09
N MET A 143 -1.80 12.52 -4.87
CA MET A 143 -2.30 13.68 -4.12
C MET A 143 -1.83 13.66 -2.67
N ASP A 144 -1.91 12.52 -1.99
CA ASP A 144 -1.44 12.37 -0.62
C ASP A 144 0.06 12.63 -0.52
N SER A 145 0.85 11.99 -1.37
CA SER A 145 2.31 12.18 -1.39
C SER A 145 2.71 13.65 -1.61
N ARG A 146 2.05 14.35 -2.54
CA ARG A 146 2.30 15.79 -2.77
C ARG A 146 1.90 16.64 -1.57
N ASN A 147 0.80 16.30 -0.89
CA ASN A 147 0.37 16.99 0.32
C ASN A 147 1.38 16.82 1.46
N VAL A 148 1.87 15.59 1.66
CA VAL A 148 2.91 15.30 2.66
C VAL A 148 4.19 16.07 2.34
N ILE A 149 4.69 16.01 1.10
CA ILE A 149 5.89 16.74 0.67
C ILE A 149 5.73 18.25 0.90
N ALA A 150 4.60 18.82 0.51
CA ALA A 150 4.34 20.25 0.67
C ALA A 150 4.31 20.66 2.16
N TYR A 151 3.74 19.80 3.00
CA TYR A 151 3.70 20.05 4.44
C TYR A 151 5.08 19.90 5.09
N MET A 152 5.83 18.83 4.78
CA MET A 152 7.20 18.62 5.26
C MET A 152 8.15 19.75 4.82
N ALA A 153 7.98 20.24 3.59
CA ALA A 153 8.71 21.40 3.08
C ALA A 153 8.24 22.76 3.63
N LYS A 154 7.28 22.77 4.58
CA LYS A 154 6.68 23.97 5.18
C LYS A 154 6.05 24.93 4.14
N LYS A 155 5.62 24.41 3.00
CA LYS A 155 4.95 25.19 1.91
C LYS A 155 3.47 25.39 2.19
N ILE A 156 2.88 24.60 3.09
CA ILE A 156 1.48 24.70 3.52
C ILE A 156 1.38 24.63 5.04
N THR A 157 0.35 25.26 5.59
CA THR A 157 0.04 25.25 7.02
C THR A 157 -0.58 23.90 7.44
N ALA A 158 -0.58 23.61 8.76
CA ALA A 158 -1.24 22.42 9.32
C ALA A 158 -2.76 22.40 9.00
N LYS A 159 -3.41 23.56 8.92
CA LYS A 159 -4.83 23.67 8.56
C LYS A 159 -5.04 23.30 7.10
N GLU A 160 -4.25 23.85 6.19
CA GLU A 160 -4.33 23.51 4.76
C GLU A 160 -4.01 22.04 4.53
N TYR A 161 -3.01 21.49 5.25
CA TYR A 161 -2.68 20.07 5.20
C TYR A 161 -3.85 19.20 5.63
N LEU A 162 -4.52 19.52 6.75
CA LEU A 162 -5.71 18.82 7.22
C LEU A 162 -6.82 18.80 6.15
N ASP A 163 -7.12 19.98 5.57
CA ASP A 163 -8.17 20.08 4.56
C ASP A 163 -7.84 19.30 3.28
N LYS A 164 -6.56 19.30 2.88
CA LYS A 164 -6.05 18.52 1.75
C LYS A 164 -6.11 17.02 1.99
N CYS A 165 -5.73 16.53 3.19
CA CYS A 165 -5.82 15.13 3.56
C CYS A 165 -7.28 14.64 3.57
N LYS A 166 -8.22 15.43 4.10
CA LYS A 166 -9.65 15.11 4.06
C LYS A 166 -10.17 14.99 2.63
N LYS A 167 -9.85 15.96 1.76
CA LYS A 167 -10.23 15.91 0.33
C LYS A 167 -9.61 14.70 -0.36
N CYS A 168 -8.36 14.37 -0.04
CA CYS A 168 -7.68 13.21 -0.58
C CYS A 168 -8.36 11.90 -0.17
N LEU A 169 -8.73 11.76 1.09
CA LEU A 169 -9.44 10.58 1.59
C LEU A 169 -10.82 10.44 0.94
N ALA A 170 -11.54 11.55 0.76
CA ALA A 170 -12.87 11.58 0.17
C ALA A 170 -12.92 11.12 -1.30
N LEU A 171 -11.78 11.01 -1.99
CA LEU A 171 -11.74 10.44 -3.34
C LEU A 171 -12.20 8.98 -3.39
N THR A 172 -12.00 8.23 -2.32
CA THR A 172 -12.28 6.78 -2.29
C THR A 172 -13.12 6.35 -1.08
N VAL A 173 -13.14 7.13 -0.01
CA VAL A 173 -13.83 6.77 1.25
C VAL A 173 -14.56 7.97 1.82
N ASP A 174 -15.84 7.79 2.06
CA ASP A 174 -16.67 8.73 2.82
C ASP A 174 -16.67 8.36 4.31
N ILE A 175 -15.75 8.96 5.08
CA ILE A 175 -15.67 8.76 6.53
C ILE A 175 -16.52 9.78 7.32
N GLU A 176 -17.03 10.83 6.68
CA GLU A 176 -17.89 11.81 7.36
C GLU A 176 -19.26 11.21 7.67
N ASN A 177 -19.76 10.38 6.75
CA ASN A 177 -21.07 9.74 6.87
C ASN A 177 -20.99 8.27 7.31
N LYS A 178 -19.81 7.66 7.35
CA LYS A 178 -19.62 6.25 7.71
C LYS A 178 -18.60 6.08 8.82
N LYS A 179 -18.88 5.21 9.76
CA LYS A 179 -17.91 4.83 10.79
C LYS A 179 -16.76 4.03 10.16
N ILE A 180 -15.54 4.31 10.60
CA ILE A 180 -14.30 3.67 10.09
C ILE A 180 -14.36 2.13 10.20
N ASP A 181 -14.98 1.59 11.26
CA ASP A 181 -15.13 0.16 11.48
C ASP A 181 -16.10 -0.52 10.48
N LYS A 182 -16.96 0.25 9.82
CA LYS A 182 -17.97 -0.22 8.85
C LYS A 182 -17.53 -0.11 7.39
N VAL A 183 -16.40 0.54 7.11
CA VAL A 183 -15.86 0.65 5.76
C VAL A 183 -14.65 -0.25 5.59
N PHE A 184 -14.42 -0.67 4.35
CA PHE A 184 -13.18 -1.35 3.99
C PHE A 184 -12.14 -0.30 3.63
N LEU A 185 -11.03 -0.29 4.37
CA LEU A 185 -9.93 0.66 4.17
C LEU A 185 -8.69 -0.03 3.62
N ARG A 186 -8.09 0.57 2.62
CA ARG A 186 -6.76 0.24 2.13
C ARG A 186 -5.71 0.83 3.06
N VAL A 187 -4.47 0.38 2.91
CA VAL A 187 -3.35 0.88 3.71
C VAL A 187 -3.10 2.35 3.48
N GLU A 188 -3.16 2.79 2.24
CA GLU A 188 -3.00 4.20 1.88
C GLU A 188 -4.07 5.06 2.56
N GLU A 189 -5.30 4.59 2.64
CA GLU A 189 -6.40 5.30 3.32
C GLU A 189 -6.18 5.35 4.84
N LEU A 190 -5.66 4.27 5.44
CA LEU A 190 -5.26 4.26 6.85
C LEU A 190 -4.13 5.27 7.12
N LEU A 191 -3.15 5.37 6.21
CA LEU A 191 -2.08 6.37 6.32
C LEU A 191 -2.63 7.79 6.21
N ILE A 192 -3.55 8.07 5.28
CA ILE A 192 -4.20 9.40 5.17
C ILE A 192 -4.97 9.73 6.46
N ILE A 193 -5.64 8.76 7.08
CA ILE A 193 -6.31 8.98 8.38
C ILE A 193 -5.30 9.34 9.47
N LEU A 194 -4.11 8.73 9.47
CA LEU A 194 -3.03 9.10 10.39
C LEU A 194 -2.46 10.49 10.09
N HIS A 195 -2.33 10.89 8.80
CA HIS A 195 -1.98 12.26 8.43
C HIS A 195 -3.01 13.28 8.93
N ILE A 196 -4.29 12.93 8.89
CA ILE A 196 -5.37 13.75 9.49
C ILE A 196 -5.19 13.84 11.01
N ALA A 197 -4.86 12.74 11.68
CA ALA A 197 -4.59 12.74 13.12
C ALA A 197 -3.38 13.63 13.48
N GLN A 198 -2.29 13.51 12.72
CA GLN A 198 -1.10 14.36 12.90
C GLN A 198 -1.41 15.85 12.69
N ALA A 199 -2.17 16.17 11.63
CA ALA A 199 -2.58 17.55 11.38
C ALA A 199 -3.42 18.12 12.54
N TYR A 200 -4.34 17.34 13.13
CA TYR A 200 -5.06 17.76 14.33
C TYR A 200 -4.15 17.95 15.55
N SER A 201 -3.16 17.07 15.73
CA SER A 201 -2.15 17.25 16.80
C SER A 201 -1.40 18.57 16.65
N ASN A 202 -0.93 18.86 15.43
CA ASN A 202 -0.19 20.08 15.13
C ASN A 202 -1.06 21.37 15.23
N LEU A 203 -2.38 21.22 15.18
CA LEU A 203 -3.35 22.30 15.45
C LEU A 203 -3.74 22.39 16.92
N GLY A 204 -3.14 21.60 17.81
CA GLY A 204 -3.45 21.57 19.25
C GLY A 204 -4.76 20.83 19.60
N ASN A 205 -5.40 20.17 18.64
CA ASN A 205 -6.62 19.41 18.87
C ASN A 205 -6.31 17.95 19.22
N THR A 206 -5.76 17.74 20.42
CA THR A 206 -5.31 16.43 20.89
C THR A 206 -6.45 15.40 20.95
N GLU A 207 -7.66 15.81 21.31
CA GLU A 207 -8.82 14.92 21.39
C GLU A 207 -9.11 14.26 20.02
N LYS A 208 -9.18 15.07 18.95
CA LYS A 208 -9.40 14.55 17.61
C LYS A 208 -8.21 13.73 17.11
N ALA A 209 -6.99 14.15 17.41
CA ALA A 209 -5.79 13.42 17.05
C ALA A 209 -5.82 11.99 17.63
N VAL A 210 -6.06 11.86 18.94
CA VAL A 210 -6.19 10.57 19.63
C VAL A 210 -7.35 9.74 19.07
N LYS A 211 -8.51 10.36 18.83
CA LYS A 211 -9.67 9.67 18.25
C LYS A 211 -9.36 9.03 16.91
N TYR A 212 -8.74 9.76 15.98
CA TYR A 212 -8.39 9.22 14.65
C TYR A 212 -7.30 8.15 14.74
N SER A 213 -6.25 8.36 15.54
CA SER A 213 -5.19 7.37 15.74
C SER A 213 -5.72 6.08 16.34
N LYS A 214 -6.57 6.17 17.38
CA LYS A 214 -7.21 5.01 17.99
C LYS A 214 -8.09 4.25 17.00
N SER A 215 -8.86 4.96 16.17
CA SER A 215 -9.72 4.30 15.19
C SER A 215 -8.93 3.49 14.15
N VAL A 216 -7.71 3.91 13.79
CA VAL A 216 -6.82 3.14 12.92
C VAL A 216 -6.28 1.90 13.65
N ILE A 217 -5.88 2.04 14.91
CA ILE A 217 -5.40 0.90 15.73
C ILE A 217 -6.52 -0.15 15.87
N ASP A 218 -7.71 0.27 16.31
CA ASP A 218 -8.86 -0.61 16.50
C ASP A 218 -9.25 -1.31 15.18
N TYR A 219 -9.15 -0.59 14.04
CA TYR A 219 -9.37 -1.17 12.71
C TYR A 219 -8.35 -2.26 12.39
N CYS A 220 -7.06 -1.99 12.60
CA CYS A 220 -5.99 -2.95 12.33
C CYS A 220 -6.11 -4.19 13.22
N GLU A 221 -6.41 -4.02 14.51
CA GLU A 221 -6.58 -5.13 15.46
C GLU A 221 -7.79 -5.98 15.10
N SER A 222 -8.95 -5.37 14.84
CA SER A 222 -10.20 -6.07 14.50
C SER A 222 -10.07 -6.90 13.22
N ARG A 223 -9.16 -6.54 12.33
CA ARG A 223 -8.91 -7.22 11.05
C ARG A 223 -7.65 -8.06 11.03
N ASN A 224 -6.99 -8.20 12.18
CA ASN A 224 -5.75 -8.98 12.34
C ASN A 224 -4.65 -8.56 11.34
N ILE A 225 -4.53 -7.25 11.09
CA ILE A 225 -3.51 -6.67 10.24
C ILE A 225 -2.22 -6.61 11.05
N LYS A 226 -1.40 -7.66 10.98
CA LYS A 226 -0.16 -7.82 11.76
C LYS A 226 1.11 -7.55 10.95
N SER A 227 1.03 -6.81 9.88
CA SER A 227 2.25 -6.52 9.11
C SER A 227 3.13 -5.54 9.86
N GLN A 228 4.32 -5.97 10.25
CA GLN A 228 5.33 -5.13 10.93
C GLN A 228 5.69 -3.89 10.10
N ALA A 229 5.68 -4.00 8.77
CA ALA A 229 5.93 -2.88 7.88
C ALA A 229 4.88 -1.76 8.03
N TYR A 230 3.62 -2.11 8.29
CA TYR A 230 2.55 -1.14 8.52
C TYR A 230 2.63 -0.53 9.91
N ILE A 231 2.91 -1.35 10.93
CA ILE A 231 3.11 -0.88 12.30
C ILE A 231 4.28 0.10 12.34
N ASN A 232 5.38 -0.18 11.66
CA ASN A 232 6.54 0.71 11.59
C ASN A 232 6.22 2.03 10.86
N LYS A 233 5.48 1.99 9.74
CA LYS A 233 5.02 3.20 9.06
C LYS A 233 4.11 4.04 9.95
N MET A 234 3.19 3.41 10.68
CA MET A 234 2.31 4.08 11.64
C MET A 234 3.08 4.69 12.82
N LEU A 235 4.07 3.97 13.37
CA LEU A 235 4.91 4.49 14.46
C LEU A 235 5.78 5.67 14.01
N ILE A 236 6.33 5.63 12.81
CA ILE A 236 7.10 6.75 12.24
C ILE A 236 6.21 7.98 12.08
N ALA A 237 5.01 7.83 11.55
CA ALA A 237 4.05 8.93 11.42
C ALA A 237 3.59 9.48 12.79
N TYR A 238 3.57 8.65 13.84
CA TYR A 238 3.19 9.05 15.19
C TYR A 238 4.32 9.77 15.96
N HIS A 239 5.58 9.44 15.66
CA HIS A 239 6.77 9.97 16.34
C HIS A 239 7.55 11.02 15.55
N SER A 240 7.10 11.38 14.35
CA SER A 240 7.71 12.49 13.61
C SER A 240 7.24 13.82 14.19
N PRO A 241 8.16 14.67 14.71
CA PRO A 241 7.83 15.96 15.31
C PRO A 241 7.21 16.93 14.30
#